data_019ecc85692fa2b8efd80e07e9110926
#
_entry.id   019ecc85692fa2b8efd80e07e9110926
#
_cell.length_a   1.000
_cell.length_b   1.000
_cell.length_c   1.000
_cell.angle_alpha   90.00
_cell.angle_beta   90.00
_cell.angle_gamma   90.00
#
_symmetry.space_group_name_H-M   'P 1'
#
loop_
_entity.id
_entity.type
_entity.pdbx_description
1 polymer ?
#
loop_
_entity_poly.entity_id
_entity_poly.type
_entity_poly.pdbx_seq_one_letter_code
_entity_poly.pdbx_strand_id
1 'polypeptide(L)'
;MNPLWRLLGWSFALLLLAMPVVAVVQGWIGGERWPIRVLALQAPLDLVDEASIREVVAPRTAAGFFATDPAAIRTALEALPWVAEVEVRKQWPDRVLVRLDEHRPYGWWTQGRLVAEDGRLFPAPEGADPALPRFHGSDDRSAEMLAFHREARPLLVLAGDDLAELHLSARGGWRILTREGLAIELGRQDALPRLARFTRLLPTLRRDPQGRVLRSADLRYTNGFALAWGEAGLPAARPASSPA
;
A
#
# COMPACT_ATOMS: atom_id res chain seq x y z
N MET A 1 30.24 -60.35 21.12
CA MET A 1 29.11 -59.57 20.54
C MET A 1 29.72 -58.43 19.75
N ASN A 2 29.51 -58.44 18.44
CA ASN A 2 30.14 -57.48 17.53
C ASN A 2 29.68 -56.04 17.81
N PRO A 3 30.57 -55.06 17.83
CA PRO A 3 30.19 -53.64 18.12
C PRO A 3 29.15 -53.10 17.15
N LEU A 4 29.04 -53.64 15.97
CA LEU A 4 28.01 -53.32 14.97
C LEU A 4 26.58 -53.62 15.45
N TRP A 5 26.35 -54.72 16.15
CA TRP A 5 25.02 -55.07 16.68
C TRP A 5 24.59 -54.10 17.85
N ARG A 6 25.55 -53.62 18.63
CA ARG A 6 25.29 -52.62 19.67
C ARG A 6 24.93 -51.27 19.05
N LEU A 7 25.65 -50.85 17.99
CA LEU A 7 25.32 -49.60 17.29
C LEU A 7 23.93 -49.65 16.61
N LEU A 8 23.62 -50.77 15.95
CA LEU A 8 22.29 -50.99 15.37
C LEU A 8 21.18 -50.95 16.41
N GLY A 9 21.40 -51.59 17.57
CA GLY A 9 20.46 -51.58 18.70
C GLY A 9 20.21 -50.17 19.27
N TRP A 10 21.26 -49.38 19.45
CA TRP A 10 21.14 -48.00 19.90
C TRP A 10 20.46 -47.11 18.86
N SER A 11 20.77 -47.26 17.57
CA SER A 11 20.11 -46.51 16.48
C SER A 11 18.65 -46.84 16.38
N PHE A 12 18.27 -48.13 16.54
CA PHE A 12 16.87 -48.53 16.53
C PHE A 12 16.08 -48.01 17.78
N ALA A 13 16.71 -48.06 18.95
CA ALA A 13 16.14 -47.50 20.17
C ALA A 13 15.92 -45.98 20.07
N LEU A 14 16.87 -45.27 19.46
CA LEU A 14 16.78 -43.82 19.22
C LEU A 14 15.69 -43.48 18.21
N LEU A 15 15.55 -44.29 17.14
CA LEU A 15 14.47 -44.15 16.14
C LEU A 15 13.12 -44.38 16.79
N LEU A 16 12.98 -45.43 17.64
CA LEU A 16 11.73 -45.74 18.34
C LEU A 16 11.34 -44.64 19.33
N LEU A 17 12.30 -43.99 19.97
CA LEU A 17 12.09 -42.89 20.91
C LEU A 17 11.72 -41.59 20.14
N ALA A 18 12.33 -41.35 18.99
CA ALA A 18 12.10 -40.17 18.18
C ALA A 18 10.79 -40.23 17.39
N MET A 19 10.36 -41.43 16.96
CA MET A 19 9.18 -41.65 16.10
C MET A 19 7.89 -41.03 16.66
N PRO A 20 7.51 -41.21 17.93
CA PRO A 20 6.30 -40.59 18.49
C PRO A 20 6.38 -39.08 18.54
N VAL A 21 7.58 -38.52 18.81
CA VAL A 21 7.79 -37.07 18.79
C VAL A 21 7.60 -36.50 17.38
N VAL A 22 8.20 -37.17 16.38
CA VAL A 22 8.04 -36.78 14.98
C VAL A 22 6.57 -36.93 14.54
N ALA A 23 5.89 -38.00 14.94
CA ALA A 23 4.48 -38.24 14.60
C ALA A 23 3.54 -37.16 15.18
N VAL A 24 3.85 -36.64 16.37
CA VAL A 24 3.10 -35.52 17.00
C VAL A 24 3.40 -34.20 16.28
N VAL A 25 4.68 -33.92 15.99
CA VAL A 25 5.09 -32.67 15.32
C VAL A 25 4.56 -32.63 13.89
N GLN A 26 4.52 -33.76 13.18
CA GLN A 26 3.99 -33.87 11.83
C GLN A 26 2.43 -33.93 11.79
N GLY A 27 1.79 -33.95 12.96
CA GLY A 27 0.32 -33.99 13.05
C GLY A 27 -0.31 -35.36 12.77
N TRP A 28 0.49 -36.46 12.68
CA TRP A 28 -0.03 -37.81 12.48
C TRP A 28 -0.74 -38.35 13.72
N ILE A 29 -0.33 -37.89 14.91
CA ILE A 29 -0.93 -38.27 16.18
C ILE A 29 -1.15 -36.99 16.99
N GLY A 30 -2.39 -36.73 17.35
CA GLY A 30 -2.69 -35.65 18.30
C GLY A 30 -3.50 -34.47 17.77
N GLY A 31 -3.77 -34.39 16.47
CA GLY A 31 -4.66 -33.36 15.93
C GLY A 31 -6.02 -33.36 16.61
N GLU A 32 -6.59 -34.53 16.86
CA GLU A 32 -7.86 -34.70 17.60
C GLU A 32 -7.75 -34.43 19.11
N ARG A 33 -6.54 -34.61 19.70
CA ARG A 33 -6.30 -34.40 21.15
C ARG A 33 -6.04 -32.95 21.51
N TRP A 34 -5.42 -32.17 20.59
CA TRP A 34 -5.13 -30.75 20.78
C TRP A 34 -5.59 -29.92 19.58
N PRO A 35 -6.91 -29.92 19.31
CA PRO A 35 -7.45 -29.07 18.24
C PRO A 35 -7.28 -27.61 18.62
N ILE A 36 -7.04 -26.76 17.62
CA ILE A 36 -7.12 -25.31 17.82
C ILE A 36 -8.60 -24.94 17.86
N ARG A 37 -9.05 -24.40 18.99
CA ARG A 37 -10.44 -24.02 19.26
C ARG A 37 -10.68 -22.53 19.18
N VAL A 38 -9.65 -21.74 19.44
CA VAL A 38 -9.76 -20.29 19.53
C VAL A 38 -8.80 -19.65 18.55
N LEU A 39 -9.36 -18.94 17.57
CA LEU A 39 -8.65 -17.98 16.74
C LEU A 39 -8.94 -16.60 17.33
N ALA A 40 -7.98 -16.03 18.07
CA ALA A 40 -8.09 -14.69 18.58
C ALA A 40 -7.52 -13.71 17.55
N LEU A 41 -8.37 -12.89 16.96
CA LEU A 41 -8.04 -11.90 15.98
C LEU A 41 -7.93 -10.53 16.67
N GLN A 42 -6.80 -9.84 16.48
CA GLN A 42 -6.58 -8.46 16.88
C GLN A 42 -6.28 -7.64 15.62
N ALA A 43 -7.31 -7.02 15.06
CA ALA A 43 -7.21 -6.21 13.85
C ALA A 43 -8.28 -5.10 13.90
N PRO A 44 -8.05 -3.93 13.29
CA PRO A 44 -9.07 -2.91 13.12
C PRO A 44 -10.24 -3.39 12.26
N LEU A 45 -10.02 -4.31 11.31
CA LEU A 45 -11.01 -4.90 10.39
C LEU A 45 -11.86 -3.85 9.64
N ASP A 46 -11.20 -2.78 9.19
CA ASP A 46 -11.86 -1.74 8.41
C ASP A 46 -11.96 -2.13 6.92
N LEU A 47 -10.99 -2.91 6.44
CA LEU A 47 -10.84 -3.28 5.03
C LEU A 47 -10.83 -4.79 4.80
N VAL A 48 -10.45 -5.58 5.79
CA VAL A 48 -10.38 -7.05 5.71
C VAL A 48 -11.59 -7.68 6.38
N ASP A 49 -12.31 -8.51 5.63
CA ASP A 49 -13.40 -9.29 6.19
C ASP A 49 -12.87 -10.46 7.05
N GLU A 50 -13.45 -10.63 8.25
CA GLU A 50 -13.12 -11.74 9.17
C GLU A 50 -13.28 -13.11 8.51
N ALA A 51 -14.26 -13.27 7.61
CA ALA A 51 -14.49 -14.52 6.90
C ALA A 51 -13.29 -14.89 6.00
N SER A 52 -12.70 -13.92 5.31
CA SER A 52 -11.51 -14.10 4.47
C SER A 52 -10.30 -14.54 5.31
N ILE A 53 -10.10 -13.96 6.48
CA ILE A 53 -9.04 -14.39 7.41
C ILE A 53 -9.27 -15.82 7.87
N ARG A 54 -10.50 -16.16 8.25
CA ARG A 54 -10.85 -17.50 8.71
C ARG A 54 -10.66 -18.54 7.61
N GLU A 55 -11.02 -18.24 6.38
CA GLU A 55 -10.82 -19.13 5.22
C GLU A 55 -9.34 -19.44 4.98
N VAL A 56 -8.47 -18.46 5.17
CA VAL A 56 -7.01 -18.63 5.04
C VAL A 56 -6.44 -19.45 6.20
N VAL A 57 -6.90 -19.22 7.43
CA VAL A 57 -6.31 -19.81 8.65
C VAL A 57 -6.83 -21.22 8.91
N ALA A 58 -8.13 -21.50 8.68
CA ALA A 58 -8.78 -22.77 9.04
C ALA A 58 -8.06 -24.00 8.46
N PRO A 59 -7.71 -24.09 7.18
CA PRO A 59 -7.04 -25.27 6.62
C PRO A 59 -5.64 -25.49 7.20
N ARG A 60 -4.96 -24.40 7.64
CA ARG A 60 -3.60 -24.44 8.19
C ARG A 60 -3.55 -24.81 9.68
N THR A 61 -4.68 -24.77 10.34
CA THR A 61 -4.83 -25.14 11.77
C THR A 61 -5.50 -26.49 11.98
N ALA A 62 -6.01 -27.11 10.92
CA ALA A 62 -6.76 -28.38 10.98
C ALA A 62 -5.96 -29.56 11.55
N ALA A 63 -4.62 -29.57 11.37
CA ALA A 63 -3.74 -30.63 11.89
C ALA A 63 -3.45 -30.52 13.41
N GLY A 64 -4.03 -29.52 14.10
CA GLY A 64 -3.91 -29.30 15.54
C GLY A 64 -2.72 -28.43 15.94
N PHE A 65 -2.64 -28.17 17.26
CA PHE A 65 -1.73 -27.15 17.82
C PHE A 65 -0.24 -27.37 17.49
N PHE A 66 0.25 -28.60 17.58
CA PHE A 66 1.68 -28.88 17.38
C PHE A 66 2.07 -28.86 15.91
N ALA A 67 1.21 -29.32 15.01
CA ALA A 67 1.46 -29.34 13.57
C ALA A 67 1.21 -27.99 12.88
N THR A 68 0.55 -27.04 13.56
CA THR A 68 0.31 -25.71 13.02
C THR A 68 1.60 -24.91 12.93
N ASP A 69 1.94 -24.44 11.72
CA ASP A 69 3.08 -23.57 11.45
C ASP A 69 2.63 -22.10 11.41
N PRO A 70 3.02 -21.26 12.39
CA PRO A 70 2.70 -19.84 12.39
C PRO A 70 3.27 -19.07 11.20
N ALA A 71 4.44 -19.50 10.67
CA ALA A 71 5.06 -18.83 9.55
C ALA A 71 4.26 -19.04 8.24
N ALA A 72 3.73 -20.25 8.04
CA ALA A 72 2.87 -20.55 6.89
C ALA A 72 1.54 -19.77 6.95
N ILE A 73 0.97 -19.58 8.15
CA ILE A 73 -0.23 -18.75 8.34
C ILE A 73 0.10 -17.28 8.04
N ARG A 74 1.20 -16.75 8.58
CA ARG A 74 1.64 -15.37 8.34
C ARG A 74 1.78 -15.10 6.85
N THR A 75 2.58 -15.90 6.14
CA THR A 75 2.81 -15.73 4.71
C THR A 75 1.51 -15.76 3.90
N ALA A 76 0.56 -16.61 4.29
CA ALA A 76 -0.72 -16.70 3.59
C ALA A 76 -1.63 -15.48 3.86
N LEU A 77 -1.58 -14.91 5.06
CA LEU A 77 -2.32 -13.69 5.39
C LEU A 77 -1.68 -12.45 4.76
N GLU A 78 -0.34 -12.37 4.71
CA GLU A 78 0.40 -11.31 4.02
C GLU A 78 0.14 -11.28 2.50
N ALA A 79 -0.36 -12.37 1.92
CA ALA A 79 -0.78 -12.42 0.53
C ALA A 79 -2.15 -11.75 0.28
N LEU A 80 -2.92 -11.45 1.33
CA LEU A 80 -4.17 -10.70 1.18
C LEU A 80 -3.88 -9.23 0.84
N PRO A 81 -4.62 -8.65 -0.11
CA PRO A 81 -4.28 -7.34 -0.69
C PRO A 81 -4.25 -6.17 0.30
N TRP A 82 -5.00 -6.28 1.40
CA TRP A 82 -5.21 -5.20 2.39
C TRP A 82 -4.26 -5.27 3.58
N VAL A 83 -3.53 -6.37 3.70
CA VAL A 83 -2.73 -6.70 4.86
C VAL A 83 -1.36 -6.08 4.73
N ALA A 84 -1.02 -5.19 5.66
CA ALA A 84 0.28 -4.53 5.74
C ALA A 84 1.28 -5.37 6.53
N GLU A 85 0.88 -5.86 7.70
CA GLU A 85 1.74 -6.62 8.60
C GLU A 85 0.91 -7.68 9.35
N VAL A 86 1.50 -8.85 9.58
CA VAL A 86 0.86 -9.94 10.32
C VAL A 86 1.81 -10.50 11.36
N GLU A 87 1.34 -10.62 12.58
CA GLU A 87 1.99 -11.36 13.63
C GLU A 87 1.11 -12.55 14.03
N VAL A 88 1.68 -13.77 13.95
CA VAL A 88 0.99 -15.01 14.35
C VAL A 88 1.73 -15.65 15.50
N ARG A 89 1.02 -15.89 16.60
CA ARG A 89 1.56 -16.56 17.79
C ARG A 89 0.67 -17.72 18.22
N LYS A 90 1.28 -18.85 18.57
CA LYS A 90 0.55 -19.95 19.23
C LYS A 90 0.53 -19.73 20.73
N GLN A 91 -0.64 -19.88 21.34
CA GLN A 91 -0.82 -19.85 22.79
C GLN A 91 -1.40 -21.19 23.24
N TRP A 92 -0.58 -21.93 24.00
CA TRP A 92 -1.01 -23.21 24.55
C TRP A 92 -2.22 -23.04 25.48
N PRO A 93 -3.23 -23.97 25.52
CA PRO A 93 -3.21 -25.29 24.87
C PRO A 93 -3.83 -25.33 23.46
N ASP A 94 -4.70 -24.39 23.06
CA ASP A 94 -5.61 -24.52 21.93
C ASP A 94 -5.86 -23.23 21.15
N ARG A 95 -4.96 -22.22 21.28
CA ARG A 95 -5.18 -20.88 20.72
C ARG A 95 -4.15 -20.50 19.68
N VAL A 96 -4.60 -19.80 18.66
CA VAL A 96 -3.77 -19.02 17.74
C VAL A 96 -4.18 -17.57 17.86
N LEU A 97 -3.20 -16.70 18.13
CA LEU A 97 -3.35 -15.26 18.14
C LEU A 97 -2.87 -14.75 16.79
N VAL A 98 -3.71 -14.03 16.09
CA VAL A 98 -3.37 -13.32 14.85
C VAL A 98 -3.56 -11.84 15.11
N ARG A 99 -2.47 -11.08 15.06
CA ARG A 99 -2.50 -9.64 15.00
C ARG A 99 -2.26 -9.23 13.56
N LEU A 100 -3.10 -8.36 13.05
CA LEU A 100 -3.08 -7.92 11.67
C LEU A 100 -3.21 -6.40 11.65
N ASP A 101 -2.31 -5.74 10.92
CA ASP A 101 -2.38 -4.33 10.61
C ASP A 101 -2.72 -4.16 9.13
N GLU A 102 -3.69 -3.28 8.83
CA GLU A 102 -4.15 -3.02 7.47
C GLU A 102 -3.38 -1.88 6.81
N HIS A 103 -3.27 -1.92 5.48
CA HIS A 103 -2.72 -0.81 4.72
C HIS A 103 -3.55 0.46 4.89
N ARG A 104 -2.89 1.59 5.13
CA ARG A 104 -3.53 2.90 5.14
C ARG A 104 -3.54 3.48 3.74
N PRO A 105 -4.72 3.70 3.13
CA PRO A 105 -4.82 4.29 1.82
C PRO A 105 -4.29 5.73 1.84
N TYR A 106 -3.33 6.03 0.97
CA TYR A 106 -2.79 7.38 0.79
C TYR A 106 -3.44 8.11 -0.37
N GLY A 107 -3.78 7.39 -1.44
CA GLY A 107 -4.40 7.97 -2.62
C GLY A 107 -4.82 6.93 -3.65
N TRP A 108 -5.57 7.40 -4.64
CA TRP A 108 -5.96 6.61 -5.78
C TRP A 108 -4.80 6.44 -6.76
N TRP A 109 -4.61 5.23 -7.24
CA TRP A 109 -3.67 4.90 -8.31
C TRP A 109 -4.39 4.61 -9.61
N THR A 110 -3.66 4.58 -10.73
CA THR A 110 -4.20 4.19 -12.02
C THR A 110 -4.97 2.87 -11.97
N GLN A 111 -5.98 2.70 -12.84
CA GLN A 111 -6.82 1.50 -12.95
C GLN A 111 -7.69 1.20 -11.71
N GLY A 112 -8.05 2.22 -10.92
CA GLY A 112 -8.92 2.06 -9.76
C GLY A 112 -8.29 1.33 -8.57
N ARG A 113 -6.96 1.26 -8.53
CA ARG A 113 -6.22 0.77 -7.37
C ARG A 113 -5.97 1.91 -6.37
N LEU A 114 -5.54 1.54 -5.17
CA LEU A 114 -5.03 2.46 -4.17
C LEU A 114 -3.52 2.29 -3.99
N VAL A 115 -2.88 3.35 -3.52
CA VAL A 115 -1.50 3.33 -3.06
C VAL A 115 -1.50 3.57 -1.55
N ALA A 116 -0.77 2.72 -0.81
CA ALA A 116 -0.56 2.86 0.63
C ALA A 116 0.52 3.89 0.93
N GLU A 117 0.64 4.30 2.20
CA GLU A 117 1.67 5.25 2.66
C GLU A 117 3.11 4.75 2.42
N ASP A 118 3.31 3.44 2.36
CA ASP A 118 4.60 2.79 2.08
C ASP A 118 4.91 2.65 0.57
N GLY A 119 3.97 3.02 -0.30
CA GLY A 119 4.09 2.93 -1.76
C GLY A 119 3.58 1.63 -2.36
N ARG A 120 3.08 0.69 -1.58
CA ARG A 120 2.46 -0.54 -2.09
C ARG A 120 1.14 -0.24 -2.77
N LEU A 121 0.88 -0.95 -3.86
CA LEU A 121 -0.35 -0.83 -4.63
C LEU A 121 -1.27 -2.01 -4.32
N PHE A 122 -2.55 -1.71 -4.11
CA PHE A 122 -3.55 -2.71 -3.76
C PHE A 122 -4.92 -2.38 -4.37
N PRO A 123 -5.81 -3.37 -4.57
CA PRO A 123 -7.14 -3.14 -5.11
C PRO A 123 -7.97 -2.21 -4.22
N ALA A 124 -8.79 -1.33 -4.78
CA ALA A 124 -9.66 -0.47 -3.99
C ALA A 124 -10.86 -1.24 -3.42
N PRO A 125 -11.20 -1.07 -2.11
CA PRO A 125 -12.41 -1.64 -1.53
C PRO A 125 -13.65 -0.94 -2.05
N GLU A 126 -14.79 -1.57 -1.86
CA GLU A 126 -16.07 -0.90 -1.98
C GLU A 126 -16.15 0.21 -0.92
N GLY A 127 -16.45 1.44 -1.35
CA GLY A 127 -16.57 2.58 -0.44
C GLY A 127 -15.26 3.31 -0.13
N ALA A 128 -14.16 3.04 -0.83
CA ALA A 128 -12.93 3.81 -0.68
C ALA A 128 -13.18 5.31 -0.89
N ASP A 129 -12.57 6.15 -0.04
CA ASP A 129 -12.78 7.59 -0.04
C ASP A 129 -12.45 8.22 -1.40
N PRO A 130 -13.43 8.79 -2.12
CA PRO A 130 -13.21 9.42 -3.41
C PRO A 130 -12.42 10.73 -3.31
N ALA A 131 -12.31 11.32 -2.12
CA ALA A 131 -11.62 12.59 -1.88
C ALA A 131 -10.09 12.46 -1.80
N LEU A 132 -9.57 11.23 -1.73
CA LEU A 132 -8.13 10.98 -1.75
C LEU A 132 -7.48 11.52 -3.03
N PRO A 133 -6.22 12.01 -2.97
CA PRO A 133 -5.49 12.46 -4.13
C PRO A 133 -5.31 11.33 -5.16
N ARG A 134 -5.21 11.69 -6.45
CA ARG A 134 -5.04 10.75 -7.54
C ARG A 134 -3.60 10.77 -8.08
N PHE A 135 -3.05 9.59 -8.33
CA PHE A 135 -1.70 9.39 -8.84
C PHE A 135 -1.74 8.67 -10.18
N HIS A 136 -1.02 9.21 -11.16
CA HIS A 136 -0.92 8.66 -12.51
C HIS A 136 0.55 8.50 -12.90
N GLY A 137 1.03 7.26 -12.88
CA GLY A 137 2.41 6.91 -13.18
C GLY A 137 2.60 5.41 -13.35
N SER A 138 3.84 4.98 -13.58
CA SER A 138 4.19 3.57 -13.61
C SER A 138 4.35 3.03 -12.18
N ASP A 139 4.02 1.76 -11.99
CA ASP A 139 3.92 1.12 -10.68
C ASP A 139 5.25 1.12 -9.90
N ASP A 140 6.36 0.95 -10.60
CA ASP A 140 7.71 0.96 -10.05
C ASP A 140 8.13 2.33 -9.49
N ARG A 141 7.40 3.40 -9.80
CA ARG A 141 7.67 4.76 -9.35
C ARG A 141 6.69 5.27 -8.27
N SER A 142 5.89 4.40 -7.69
CA SER A 142 4.91 4.76 -6.66
C SER A 142 5.55 5.48 -5.47
N ALA A 143 6.63 4.95 -4.92
CA ALA A 143 7.34 5.54 -3.79
C ALA A 143 7.90 6.94 -4.10
N GLU A 144 8.44 7.14 -5.32
CA GLU A 144 8.93 8.44 -5.79
C GLU A 144 7.79 9.46 -5.89
N MET A 145 6.64 9.05 -6.41
CA MET A 145 5.47 9.92 -6.53
C MET A 145 4.92 10.34 -5.17
N LEU A 146 4.91 9.43 -4.20
CA LEU A 146 4.51 9.75 -2.83
C LEU A 146 5.50 10.71 -2.16
N ALA A 147 6.79 10.50 -2.33
CA ALA A 147 7.81 11.42 -1.81
C ALA A 147 7.62 12.83 -2.39
N PHE A 148 7.46 12.92 -3.72
CA PHE A 148 7.18 14.19 -4.38
C PHE A 148 5.90 14.85 -3.88
N HIS A 149 4.81 14.09 -3.73
CA HIS A 149 3.54 14.63 -3.23
C HIS A 149 3.67 15.21 -1.81
N ARG A 150 4.39 14.51 -0.91
CA ARG A 150 4.63 14.98 0.47
C ARG A 150 5.34 16.32 0.53
N GLU A 151 6.22 16.59 -0.44
CA GLU A 151 6.96 17.86 -0.53
C GLU A 151 6.17 18.94 -1.29
N ALA A 152 5.45 18.57 -2.34
CA ALA A 152 4.72 19.49 -3.20
C ALA A 152 3.42 20.02 -2.56
N ARG A 153 2.67 19.15 -1.88
CA ARG A 153 1.38 19.50 -1.29
C ARG A 153 1.45 20.68 -0.29
N PRO A 154 2.39 20.70 0.68
CA PRO A 154 2.51 21.84 1.60
C PRO A 154 2.73 23.19 0.89
N LEU A 155 3.47 23.20 -0.23
CA LEU A 155 3.70 24.43 -1.00
C LEU A 155 2.40 24.97 -1.60
N LEU A 156 1.52 24.09 -2.08
CA LEU A 156 0.21 24.48 -2.62
C LEU A 156 -0.75 24.90 -1.52
N VAL A 157 -0.79 24.19 -0.39
CA VAL A 157 -1.63 24.53 0.75
C VAL A 157 -1.31 25.91 1.31
N LEU A 158 -0.02 26.26 1.43
CA LEU A 158 0.42 27.61 1.81
C LEU A 158 -0.01 28.70 0.82
N ALA A 159 -0.20 28.34 -0.45
CA ALA A 159 -0.67 29.25 -1.50
C ALA A 159 -2.22 29.28 -1.62
N GLY A 160 -2.93 28.60 -0.72
CA GLY A 160 -4.40 28.56 -0.67
C GLY A 160 -5.04 27.60 -1.65
N ASP A 161 -4.34 26.52 -2.05
CA ASP A 161 -4.86 25.45 -2.90
C ASP A 161 -4.44 24.09 -2.34
N ASP A 162 -4.91 22.98 -2.93
CA ASP A 162 -4.48 21.65 -2.56
C ASP A 162 -4.26 20.81 -3.83
N LEU A 163 -3.46 19.74 -3.70
CA LEU A 163 -3.14 18.85 -4.78
C LEU A 163 -4.27 17.80 -4.95
N ALA A 164 -4.92 17.79 -6.11
CA ALA A 164 -5.95 16.80 -6.44
C ALA A 164 -5.38 15.61 -7.23
N GLU A 165 -4.53 15.90 -8.24
CA GLU A 165 -3.94 14.85 -9.07
C GLU A 165 -2.44 15.13 -9.30
N LEU A 166 -1.64 14.06 -9.27
CA LEU A 166 -0.22 14.08 -9.58
C LEU A 166 0.06 13.10 -10.72
N HIS A 167 0.69 13.62 -11.78
CA HIS A 167 1.05 12.83 -12.94
C HIS A 167 2.56 12.78 -13.10
N LEU A 168 3.09 11.60 -13.36
CA LEU A 168 4.47 11.37 -13.73
C LEU A 168 4.52 10.62 -15.06
N SER A 169 4.95 11.31 -16.11
CA SER A 169 5.06 10.71 -17.44
C SER A 169 6.20 9.67 -17.49
N ALA A 170 6.14 8.73 -18.45
CA ALA A 170 7.21 7.74 -18.68
C ALA A 170 8.58 8.41 -18.95
N ARG A 171 8.58 9.66 -19.46
CA ARG A 171 9.80 10.44 -19.69
C ARG A 171 10.27 11.22 -18.45
N GLY A 172 9.62 11.04 -17.29
CA GLY A 172 9.97 11.69 -16.03
C GLY A 172 9.44 13.12 -15.87
N GLY A 173 8.50 13.56 -16.69
CA GLY A 173 7.87 14.89 -16.56
C GLY A 173 6.76 14.89 -15.52
N TRP A 174 6.80 15.84 -14.60
CA TRP A 174 5.81 16.05 -13.56
C TRP A 174 4.73 17.04 -13.98
N ARG A 175 3.47 16.72 -13.66
CA ARG A 175 2.32 17.59 -13.80
C ARG A 175 1.45 17.47 -12.55
N ILE A 176 0.90 18.59 -12.11
CA ILE A 176 -0.06 18.68 -11.01
C ILE A 176 -1.39 19.22 -11.54
N LEU A 177 -2.49 18.66 -11.05
CA LEU A 177 -3.80 19.28 -11.11
C LEU A 177 -4.23 19.63 -9.67
N THR A 178 -4.56 20.88 -9.43
CA THR A 178 -5.00 21.33 -8.11
C THR A 178 -6.51 21.13 -7.93
N ARG A 179 -6.99 21.22 -6.68
CA ARG A 179 -8.44 21.10 -6.37
C ARG A 179 -9.27 22.23 -7.00
N GLU A 180 -8.69 23.40 -7.19
CA GLU A 180 -9.34 24.52 -7.90
C GLU A 180 -9.25 24.40 -9.43
N GLY A 181 -8.68 23.30 -9.94
CA GLY A 181 -8.61 23.00 -11.38
C GLY A 181 -7.46 23.69 -12.11
N LEU A 182 -6.45 24.20 -11.41
CA LEU A 182 -5.22 24.73 -12.02
C LEU A 182 -4.30 23.57 -12.43
N ALA A 183 -3.98 23.49 -13.73
CA ALA A 183 -3.01 22.55 -14.27
C ALA A 183 -1.60 23.16 -14.26
N ILE A 184 -0.63 22.51 -13.64
CA ILE A 184 0.75 22.98 -13.48
C ILE A 184 1.71 21.99 -14.13
N GLU A 185 2.40 22.43 -15.19
CA GLU A 185 3.46 21.67 -15.87
C GLU A 185 4.82 22.02 -15.27
N LEU A 186 5.46 21.04 -14.63
CA LEU A 186 6.74 21.24 -13.92
C LEU A 186 7.94 20.78 -14.76
N GLY A 187 7.73 19.81 -15.65
CA GLY A 187 8.81 19.17 -16.39
C GLY A 187 9.61 18.16 -15.55
N ARG A 188 10.81 17.81 -16.02
CA ARG A 188 11.64 16.75 -15.43
C ARG A 188 12.64 17.23 -14.38
N GLN A 189 13.18 18.41 -14.57
CA GLN A 189 14.27 18.95 -13.74
C GLN A 189 13.73 20.07 -12.85
N ASP A 190 14.25 20.13 -11.63
CA ASP A 190 13.95 21.21 -10.68
C ASP A 190 12.45 21.42 -10.43
N ALA A 191 11.64 20.32 -10.46
CA ALA A 191 10.20 20.41 -10.36
C ALA A 191 9.74 21.08 -9.05
N LEU A 192 10.27 20.67 -7.90
CA LEU A 192 9.94 21.26 -6.59
C LEU A 192 10.43 22.70 -6.44
N PRO A 193 11.68 23.08 -6.79
CA PRO A 193 12.13 24.46 -6.81
C PRO A 193 11.28 25.38 -7.71
N ARG A 194 10.86 24.89 -8.88
CA ARG A 194 9.97 25.63 -9.77
C ARG A 194 8.58 25.82 -9.15
N LEU A 195 8.01 24.77 -8.57
CA LEU A 195 6.74 24.86 -7.85
C LEU A 195 6.84 25.86 -6.70
N ALA A 196 7.89 25.80 -5.89
CA ALA A 196 8.09 26.71 -4.76
C ALA A 196 8.20 28.20 -5.19
N ARG A 197 8.83 28.48 -6.32
CA ARG A 197 8.85 29.85 -6.89
C ARG A 197 7.45 30.30 -7.32
N PHE A 198 6.75 29.42 -8.01
CA PHE A 198 5.42 29.72 -8.56
C PHE A 198 4.38 29.93 -7.44
N THR A 199 4.35 29.06 -6.42
CA THR A 199 3.39 29.14 -5.32
C THR A 199 3.49 30.42 -4.51
N ARG A 200 4.67 31.06 -4.44
CA ARG A 200 4.84 32.40 -3.82
C ARG A 200 4.07 33.50 -4.57
N LEU A 201 3.91 33.35 -5.87
CA LEU A 201 3.22 34.31 -6.73
C LEU A 201 1.74 33.98 -6.93
N LEU A 202 1.36 32.74 -6.69
CA LEU A 202 0.01 32.24 -6.97
C LEU A 202 -1.10 33.05 -6.28
N PRO A 203 -1.00 33.51 -5.01
CA PRO A 203 -2.00 34.34 -4.38
C PRO A 203 -2.20 35.69 -5.08
N THR A 204 -1.13 36.24 -5.65
CA THR A 204 -1.18 37.51 -6.40
C THR A 204 -1.80 37.28 -7.79
N LEU A 205 -1.42 36.19 -8.46
CA LEU A 205 -1.95 35.82 -9.77
C LEU A 205 -3.47 35.54 -9.72
N ARG A 206 -3.97 34.97 -8.64
CA ARG A 206 -5.42 34.74 -8.45
C ARG A 206 -6.25 36.01 -8.29
N ARG A 207 -5.63 37.14 -7.95
CA ARG A 207 -6.29 38.45 -7.84
C ARG A 207 -6.31 39.17 -9.17
N ASP A 208 -6.60 38.47 -10.26
CA ASP A 208 -6.66 39.10 -11.59
C ASP A 208 -7.69 40.24 -11.62
N PRO A 209 -7.31 41.48 -11.96
CA PRO A 209 -8.22 42.63 -11.98
C PRO A 209 -9.38 42.49 -12.99
N GLN A 210 -9.22 41.60 -13.98
CA GLN A 210 -10.21 41.33 -15.03
C GLN A 210 -11.16 40.20 -14.67
N GLY A 211 -11.03 39.60 -13.47
CA GLY A 211 -11.87 38.50 -13.00
C GLY A 211 -11.68 37.18 -13.74
N ARG A 212 -10.55 37.03 -14.48
CA ARG A 212 -10.23 35.76 -15.16
C ARG A 212 -9.68 34.75 -14.15
N VAL A 213 -9.87 33.48 -14.43
CA VAL A 213 -9.35 32.37 -13.63
C VAL A 213 -8.10 31.79 -14.28
N LEU A 214 -7.04 31.62 -13.49
CA LEU A 214 -5.83 30.96 -13.95
C LEU A 214 -6.11 29.46 -14.18
N ARG A 215 -5.99 28.98 -15.41
CA ARG A 215 -6.30 27.62 -15.83
C ARG A 215 -5.08 26.73 -15.94
N SER A 216 -3.97 27.27 -16.44
CA SER A 216 -2.74 26.51 -16.52
C SER A 216 -1.51 27.38 -16.30
N ALA A 217 -0.46 26.75 -15.80
CA ALA A 217 0.86 27.34 -15.61
C ALA A 217 1.92 26.36 -16.12
N ASP A 218 2.69 26.76 -17.12
CA ASP A 218 3.85 25.99 -17.58
C ASP A 218 5.12 26.58 -16.96
N LEU A 219 5.74 25.80 -16.06
CA LEU A 219 6.91 26.21 -15.30
C LEU A 219 8.23 25.67 -15.89
N ARG A 220 8.19 25.08 -17.07
CA ARG A 220 9.39 24.49 -17.71
C ARG A 220 10.42 25.51 -18.17
N TYR A 221 10.03 26.77 -18.28
CA TYR A 221 10.91 27.85 -18.67
C TYR A 221 11.89 28.23 -17.57
N THR A 222 13.12 28.55 -17.94
CA THR A 222 14.21 28.87 -16.97
C THR A 222 13.95 30.18 -16.23
N ASN A 223 13.44 31.20 -16.92
CA ASN A 223 13.36 32.57 -16.41
C ASN A 223 11.93 33.10 -16.25
N GLY A 224 10.90 32.21 -16.32
CA GLY A 224 9.52 32.68 -16.25
C GLY A 224 8.51 31.56 -16.23
N PHE A 225 7.25 31.93 -16.39
CA PHE A 225 6.12 31.01 -16.50
C PHE A 225 5.25 31.40 -17.70
N ALA A 226 4.75 30.42 -18.43
CA ALA A 226 3.67 30.66 -19.36
C ALA A 226 2.34 30.40 -18.67
N LEU A 227 1.46 31.41 -18.64
CA LEU A 227 0.18 31.35 -17.94
C LEU A 227 -0.96 31.42 -18.94
N ALA A 228 -1.96 30.54 -18.78
CA ALA A 228 -3.20 30.60 -19.54
C ALA A 228 -4.38 30.90 -18.62
N TRP A 229 -5.18 31.86 -19.02
CA TRP A 229 -6.34 32.35 -18.30
C TRP A 229 -7.61 31.96 -19.04
N GLY A 230 -8.68 31.71 -18.30
CA GLY A 230 -10.00 31.41 -18.85
C GLY A 230 -11.09 32.21 -18.12
N GLU A 231 -12.28 32.21 -18.71
CA GLU A 231 -13.45 32.80 -18.08
C GLU A 231 -13.89 32.00 -16.85
N ALA A 232 -14.39 32.68 -15.82
CA ALA A 232 -14.97 32.04 -14.67
C ALA A 232 -16.23 31.23 -15.09
N GLY A 233 -16.27 29.92 -14.72
CA GLY A 233 -17.45 29.08 -14.97
C GLY A 233 -17.34 28.08 -16.15
N LEU A 234 -16.31 28.17 -17.02
CA LEU A 234 -16.07 27.15 -18.01
C LEU A 234 -15.21 26.01 -17.45
N PRO A 235 -15.52 24.72 -17.69
CA PRO A 235 -14.67 23.61 -17.26
C PRO A 235 -13.28 23.73 -17.90
N ALA A 236 -12.25 23.34 -17.17
CA ALA A 236 -10.88 23.31 -17.68
C ALA A 236 -10.85 22.47 -18.98
N ALA A 237 -10.39 23.06 -20.08
CA ALA A 237 -10.15 22.31 -21.29
C ALA A 237 -9.15 21.19 -20.99
N ARG A 238 -9.51 19.95 -21.24
CA ARG A 238 -8.54 18.84 -21.17
C ARG A 238 -7.37 19.21 -22.09
N PRO A 239 -6.14 19.29 -21.57
CA PRO A 239 -4.99 19.51 -22.43
C PRO A 239 -4.94 18.37 -23.45
N ALA A 240 -4.75 18.73 -24.71
CA ALA A 240 -4.61 17.77 -25.79
C ALA A 240 -3.51 16.76 -25.42
N SER A 241 -3.86 15.48 -25.43
CA SER A 241 -2.89 14.40 -25.37
C SER A 241 -1.89 14.60 -26.50
N SER A 242 -0.64 14.97 -26.21
CA SER A 242 0.42 14.96 -27.21
C SER A 242 0.51 13.55 -27.80
N PRO A 243 0.47 13.42 -29.13
CA PRO A 243 0.69 12.12 -29.76
C PRO A 243 2.06 11.57 -29.40
N ALA A 244 2.16 10.26 -29.37
CA ALA A 244 3.27 9.37 -28.94
C ALA A 244 4.62 9.71 -29.57
#